data_6a0a8796c9ffe4ffb2574687cf33e4f0
#
_entry.id   6a0a8796c9ffe4ffb2574687cf33e4f0
#
_cell.length_a   1.000
_cell.length_b   1.000
_cell.length_c   1.000
_cell.angle_alpha   90.00
_cell.angle_beta   90.00
_cell.angle_gamma   90.00
#
_symmetry.space_group_name_H-M   'P 1'
#
loop_
_entity.id
_entity.type
_entity.pdbx_description
1 polymer ?
#
loop_
_entity_poly.entity_id
_entity_poly.type
_entity_poly.pdbx_seq_one_letter_code
_entity_poly.pdbx_strand_id
1 'polypeptide(L)'
;DNRQYITGNRCEKGLGKEKNKDNIPNLFEYKNKRIFDYEPLDPKDAPHGTVGIPRALNMYENYPFWATFFKRLGFSVVLSPQSTRKIYEMGIDSIPSESECYPAKLTHGHISWLIKQNVDFIFYPAVPYERKEFPDANNHYNCPIVTSYSENIKNNVDEITSGEVKFINPFMSFESEETISQQLVATFSKGDFNLPESQIRDAVAAGWKELAMTRLEIQRKGEEVLDYMEDTGRRGIVLAGRPYHVDPEINHGIPELITSYGICVLTEDSVSHLGELERPLIVMDQW
;
A
#
# COMPACT_ATOMS: atom_id res chain seq x y z
N ASP A 1 46.46 -18.76 -11.44
CA ASP A 1 45.37 -17.80 -11.25
C ASP A 1 44.99 -17.81 -9.76
N ASN A 2 45.36 -16.75 -9.03
CA ASN A 2 45.19 -16.67 -7.56
C ASN A 2 43.77 -16.14 -7.18
N ARG A 3 42.75 -16.43 -7.98
CA ARG A 3 41.39 -16.01 -7.67
C ARG A 3 40.76 -16.98 -6.66
N GLN A 4 40.35 -16.46 -5.53
CA GLN A 4 39.55 -17.20 -4.57
C GLN A 4 38.09 -17.22 -5.00
N TYR A 5 37.54 -18.40 -5.19
CA TYR A 5 36.12 -18.59 -5.50
C TYR A 5 35.38 -19.09 -4.27
N ILE A 6 34.34 -18.36 -3.88
CA ILE A 6 33.43 -18.82 -2.82
C ILE A 6 32.29 -19.57 -3.49
N THR A 7 32.25 -20.89 -3.33
CA THR A 7 31.14 -21.71 -3.84
C THR A 7 30.01 -21.80 -2.84
N GLY A 8 28.77 -21.80 -3.33
CA GLY A 8 27.58 -21.90 -2.50
C GLY A 8 27.07 -20.56 -1.94
N ASN A 9 27.75 -19.45 -2.21
CA ASN A 9 27.30 -18.13 -1.82
C ASN A 9 26.26 -17.59 -2.81
N ARG A 10 25.05 -17.32 -2.36
CA ARG A 10 23.96 -16.74 -3.14
C ARG A 10 23.92 -15.21 -3.06
N CYS A 11 24.88 -14.58 -2.41
CA CYS A 11 24.99 -13.13 -2.25
C CYS A 11 25.80 -12.51 -3.40
N GLU A 12 25.31 -11.43 -3.97
CA GLU A 12 25.97 -10.71 -5.06
C GLU A 12 27.40 -10.25 -4.75
N LYS A 13 27.68 -9.89 -3.45
CA LYS A 13 29.04 -9.57 -2.99
C LYS A 13 30.03 -10.71 -3.21
N GLY A 14 29.54 -11.97 -3.10
CA GLY A 14 30.36 -13.15 -3.32
C GLY A 14 30.59 -13.47 -4.79
N LEU A 15 29.79 -12.94 -5.70
CA LEU A 15 29.92 -13.13 -7.16
C LEU A 15 30.89 -12.14 -7.79
N GLY A 16 31.43 -11.17 -7.04
CA GLY A 16 32.36 -10.16 -7.55
C GLY A 16 31.78 -9.23 -8.61
N LYS A 17 30.43 -9.17 -8.73
CA LYS A 17 29.78 -8.23 -9.62
C LYS A 17 29.83 -6.83 -9.02
N GLU A 18 30.47 -5.90 -9.72
CA GLU A 18 30.31 -4.48 -9.40
C GLU A 18 28.83 -4.11 -9.59
N LYS A 19 28.25 -3.40 -8.60
CA LYS A 19 26.93 -2.81 -8.77
C LYS A 19 26.96 -1.92 -10.01
N ASN A 20 26.03 -2.15 -10.93
CA ASN A 20 25.85 -1.24 -12.06
C ASN A 20 25.65 0.16 -11.50
N LYS A 21 26.54 1.10 -11.86
CA LYS A 21 26.48 2.50 -11.38
C LYS A 21 25.43 3.32 -12.13
N ASP A 22 24.87 2.74 -13.20
CA ASP A 22 23.80 3.37 -13.95
C ASP A 22 22.53 3.39 -13.09
N ASN A 23 21.85 4.50 -13.06
CA ASN A 23 20.55 4.65 -12.37
C ASN A 23 19.44 4.01 -13.23
N ILE A 24 19.33 2.69 -13.17
CA ILE A 24 18.33 1.93 -13.94
C ILE A 24 16.95 2.16 -13.32
N PRO A 25 15.94 2.54 -14.12
CA PRO A 25 14.58 2.77 -13.64
C PRO A 25 13.99 1.56 -12.90
N ASN A 26 13.47 1.83 -11.68
CA ASN A 26 12.78 0.88 -10.82
C ASN A 26 11.44 1.48 -10.37
N LEU A 27 10.36 1.08 -11.03
CA LEU A 27 9.04 1.63 -10.72
C LEU A 27 8.41 1.04 -9.45
N PHE A 28 8.91 -0.08 -8.93
CA PHE A 28 8.52 -0.55 -7.61
C PHE A 28 8.96 0.42 -6.51
N GLU A 29 10.20 0.89 -6.57
CA GLU A 29 10.72 1.90 -5.64
C GLU A 29 9.98 3.23 -5.80
N TYR A 30 9.78 3.68 -7.05
CA TYR A 30 9.03 4.91 -7.35
C TYR A 30 7.59 4.85 -6.80
N LYS A 31 6.86 3.77 -7.11
CA LYS A 31 5.47 3.57 -6.68
C LYS A 31 5.38 3.52 -5.16
N ASN A 32 6.25 2.74 -4.49
CA ASN A 32 6.29 2.67 -3.04
C ASN A 32 6.49 4.05 -2.40
N LYS A 33 7.42 4.84 -2.92
CA LYS A 33 7.65 6.20 -2.45
C LYS A 33 6.43 7.09 -2.71
N ARG A 34 5.89 7.10 -3.93
CA ARG A 34 4.77 7.98 -4.31
C ARG A 34 3.51 7.73 -3.50
N ILE A 35 3.18 6.46 -3.23
CA ILE A 35 1.97 6.09 -2.47
C ILE A 35 2.01 6.64 -1.04
N PHE A 36 3.19 6.72 -0.41
CA PHE A 36 3.33 7.06 1.00
C PHE A 36 3.97 8.43 1.28
N ASP A 37 4.32 9.20 0.24
CA ASP A 37 4.95 10.52 0.36
C ASP A 37 3.90 11.62 0.56
N TYR A 38 3.31 11.66 1.74
CA TYR A 38 2.33 12.66 2.16
C TYR A 38 2.76 13.31 3.47
N GLU A 39 2.90 14.63 3.44
CA GLU A 39 3.17 15.42 4.65
C GLU A 39 1.90 15.48 5.52
N PRO A 40 1.94 14.98 6.76
CA PRO A 40 0.83 15.08 7.69
C PRO A 40 0.60 16.54 8.12
N LEU A 41 -0.56 16.83 8.71
CA LEU A 41 -0.73 18.06 9.47
C LEU A 41 0.17 18.06 10.71
N ASP A 42 0.72 19.22 11.07
CA ASP A 42 1.33 19.34 12.41
C ASP A 42 0.23 19.02 13.46
N PRO A 43 0.51 18.21 14.48
CA PRO A 43 -0.46 17.93 15.53
C PRO A 43 -1.10 19.17 16.17
N LYS A 44 -0.39 20.29 16.18
CA LYS A 44 -0.90 21.59 16.66
C LYS A 44 -1.99 22.19 15.77
N ASP A 45 -1.94 21.86 14.48
CA ASP A 45 -2.87 22.34 13.45
C ASP A 45 -3.96 21.30 13.13
N ALA A 46 -4.02 20.20 13.90
CA ALA A 46 -4.95 19.10 13.74
C ALA A 46 -6.07 19.17 14.81
N PRO A 47 -7.16 19.92 14.57
CA PRO A 47 -8.22 20.14 15.57
C PRO A 47 -8.94 18.86 16.00
N HIS A 48 -8.87 17.81 15.18
CA HIS A 48 -9.52 16.52 15.44
C HIS A 48 -8.58 15.44 15.96
N GLY A 49 -7.31 15.80 16.24
CA GLY A 49 -6.33 14.89 16.83
C GLY A 49 -5.54 14.06 15.80
N THR A 50 -5.07 12.90 16.24
CA THR A 50 -4.15 12.04 15.51
C THR A 50 -4.80 10.72 15.12
N VAL A 51 -4.57 10.28 13.90
CA VAL A 51 -5.00 8.97 13.41
C VAL A 51 -3.80 8.13 12.99
N GLY A 52 -3.70 6.91 13.54
CA GLY A 52 -2.71 5.93 13.14
C GLY A 52 -3.19 5.11 11.94
N ILE A 53 -2.38 4.98 10.90
CA ILE A 53 -2.67 4.15 9.73
C ILE A 53 -1.54 3.12 9.57
N PRO A 54 -1.84 1.80 9.56
CA PRO A 54 -0.82 0.79 9.31
C PRO A 54 -0.42 0.78 7.82
N ARG A 55 0.88 0.74 7.54
CA ARG A 55 1.42 0.59 6.19
C ARG A 55 1.39 -0.89 5.79
N ALA A 56 0.20 -1.40 5.49
CA ALA A 56 -0.04 -2.83 5.29
C ALA A 56 -1.15 -3.09 4.27
N LEU A 57 -1.06 -4.20 3.58
CA LEU A 57 -2.06 -4.77 2.68
C LEU A 57 -2.66 -3.74 1.70
N ASN A 58 -3.98 -3.46 1.78
CA ASN A 58 -4.67 -2.53 0.89
C ASN A 58 -4.25 -1.05 1.04
N MET A 59 -3.48 -0.70 2.04
CA MET A 59 -2.92 0.66 2.12
C MET A 59 -1.90 0.93 1.01
N TYR A 60 -1.30 -0.10 0.43
CA TYR A 60 -0.46 0.02 -0.76
C TYR A 60 -1.24 0.37 -2.04
N GLU A 61 -2.57 0.35 -2.00
CA GLU A 61 -3.46 0.84 -3.05
C GLU A 61 -4.11 2.17 -2.64
N ASN A 62 -4.68 2.22 -1.43
CA ASN A 62 -5.63 3.24 -1.03
C ASN A 62 -5.05 4.34 -0.11
N TYR A 63 -3.78 4.28 0.29
CA TYR A 63 -3.22 5.28 1.21
C TYR A 63 -3.28 6.73 0.67
N PRO A 64 -3.09 7.00 -0.63
CA PRO A 64 -3.28 8.36 -1.17
C PRO A 64 -4.66 8.96 -0.86
N PHE A 65 -5.70 8.13 -0.94
CA PHE A 65 -7.04 8.52 -0.53
C PHE A 65 -7.11 8.82 0.97
N TRP A 66 -6.63 7.90 1.81
CA TRP A 66 -6.74 8.04 3.26
C TRP A 66 -5.92 9.20 3.83
N ALA A 67 -4.70 9.40 3.36
CA ALA A 67 -3.87 10.53 3.76
C ALA A 67 -4.55 11.86 3.45
N THR A 68 -5.12 12.00 2.25
CA THR A 68 -5.83 13.20 1.83
C THR A 68 -7.14 13.39 2.58
N PHE A 69 -7.92 12.33 2.76
CA PHE A 69 -9.19 12.34 3.49
C PHE A 69 -9.00 12.82 4.93
N PHE A 70 -8.11 12.19 5.68
CA PHE A 70 -7.90 12.56 7.08
C PHE A 70 -7.27 13.95 7.23
N LYS A 71 -6.32 14.30 6.38
CA LYS A 71 -5.74 15.65 6.37
C LYS A 71 -6.81 16.70 6.09
N ARG A 72 -7.71 16.45 5.14
CA ARG A 72 -8.80 17.37 4.79
C ARG A 72 -9.82 17.54 5.91
N LEU A 73 -10.05 16.48 6.68
CA LEU A 73 -10.88 16.52 7.88
C LEU A 73 -10.20 17.17 9.09
N GLY A 74 -8.91 17.52 9.01
CA GLY A 74 -8.18 18.14 10.11
C GLY A 74 -7.59 17.15 11.11
N PHE A 75 -7.31 15.91 10.72
CA PHE A 75 -6.52 14.97 11.50
C PHE A 75 -5.05 15.00 11.09
N SER A 76 -4.16 14.83 12.06
CA SER A 76 -2.75 14.50 11.80
C SER A 76 -2.60 13.00 11.60
N VAL A 77 -2.07 12.59 10.45
CA VAL A 77 -1.90 11.16 10.12
C VAL A 77 -0.55 10.67 10.58
N VAL A 78 -0.54 9.63 11.41
CA VAL A 78 0.66 8.90 11.81
C VAL A 78 0.70 7.59 11.02
N LEU A 79 1.49 7.57 9.95
CA LEU A 79 1.74 6.36 9.16
C LEU A 79 2.79 5.51 9.84
N SER A 80 2.58 4.21 9.98
CA SER A 80 3.64 3.31 10.44
C SER A 80 4.80 3.25 9.44
N PRO A 81 6.05 2.99 9.89
CA PRO A 81 7.22 3.05 9.02
C PRO A 81 7.20 1.97 7.94
N GLN A 82 8.16 2.01 7.02
CA GLN A 82 8.36 0.95 6.06
C GLN A 82 8.59 -0.40 6.76
N SER A 83 8.07 -1.47 6.17
CA SER A 83 8.22 -2.82 6.69
C SER A 83 9.68 -3.23 6.79
N THR A 84 10.00 -3.91 7.85
CA THR A 84 11.31 -4.49 8.11
C THR A 84 11.13 -5.73 8.97
N ARG A 85 12.16 -6.57 9.06
CA ARG A 85 12.19 -7.70 10.01
C ARG A 85 11.87 -7.25 11.44
N LYS A 86 12.33 -6.07 11.86
CA LYS A 86 12.06 -5.53 13.19
C LYS A 86 10.57 -5.19 13.39
N ILE A 87 9.91 -4.66 12.37
CA ILE A 87 8.44 -4.43 12.41
C ILE A 87 7.72 -5.77 12.55
N TYR A 88 8.07 -6.78 11.76
CA TYR A 88 7.49 -8.11 11.90
C TYR A 88 7.62 -8.66 13.34
N GLU A 89 8.81 -8.57 13.92
CA GLU A 89 9.12 -9.07 15.27
C GLU A 89 8.29 -8.37 16.36
N MET A 90 7.87 -7.11 16.16
CA MET A 90 7.03 -6.39 17.12
C MET A 90 5.60 -6.95 17.23
N GLY A 91 5.12 -7.67 16.23
CA GLY A 91 3.76 -8.17 16.19
C GLY A 91 3.62 -9.69 16.36
N ILE A 92 4.72 -10.41 16.52
CA ILE A 92 4.71 -11.89 16.53
C ILE A 92 3.73 -12.49 17.53
N ASP A 93 3.65 -11.93 18.73
CA ASP A 93 2.86 -12.48 19.84
C ASP A 93 1.35 -12.43 19.57
N SER A 94 0.89 -11.53 18.70
CA SER A 94 -0.53 -11.39 18.35
C SER A 94 -0.94 -12.12 17.07
N ILE A 95 0.00 -12.78 16.35
CA ILE A 95 -0.31 -13.52 15.13
C ILE A 95 -1.03 -14.83 15.50
N PRO A 96 -2.30 -15.03 15.08
CA PRO A 96 -3.09 -16.18 15.55
C PRO A 96 -2.72 -17.50 14.86
N SER A 97 -2.08 -17.46 13.69
CA SER A 97 -1.77 -18.65 12.92
C SER A 97 -0.48 -18.52 12.12
N GLU A 98 0.32 -19.60 12.14
CA GLU A 98 1.51 -19.69 11.29
C GLU A 98 1.19 -19.81 9.79
N SER A 99 -0.02 -20.26 9.44
CA SER A 99 -0.45 -20.44 8.04
C SER A 99 -0.81 -19.15 7.32
N GLU A 100 -0.88 -18.02 8.03
CA GLU A 100 -1.16 -16.74 7.40
C GLU A 100 -0.01 -16.26 6.52
N CYS A 101 -0.35 -15.54 5.43
CA CYS A 101 0.68 -15.03 4.52
C CYS A 101 1.54 -13.95 5.20
N TYR A 102 2.79 -13.83 4.78
CA TYR A 102 3.74 -12.90 5.37
C TYR A 102 3.28 -11.43 5.34
N PRO A 103 2.68 -10.91 4.24
CA PRO A 103 2.13 -9.55 4.23
C PRO A 103 1.07 -9.30 5.30
N ALA A 104 0.25 -10.30 5.60
CA ALA A 104 -0.74 -10.22 6.68
C ALA A 104 -0.08 -10.18 8.05
N LYS A 105 0.91 -11.04 8.30
CA LYS A 105 1.67 -11.07 9.56
C LYS A 105 2.37 -9.74 9.86
N LEU A 106 2.88 -9.04 8.83
CA LEU A 106 3.47 -7.71 8.98
C LEU A 106 2.48 -6.69 9.56
N THR A 107 1.18 -6.83 9.29
CA THR A 107 0.16 -5.92 9.81
C THR A 107 0.17 -5.85 11.33
N HIS A 108 0.36 -6.98 12.02
CA HIS A 108 0.47 -7.03 13.47
C HIS A 108 1.59 -6.14 14.00
N GLY A 109 2.76 -6.20 13.36
CA GLY A 109 3.90 -5.35 13.72
C GLY A 109 3.64 -3.86 13.49
N HIS A 110 2.97 -3.50 12.40
CA HIS A 110 2.58 -2.12 12.13
C HIS A 110 1.57 -1.60 13.15
N ILE A 111 0.61 -2.42 13.56
CA ILE A 111 -0.36 -2.08 14.62
C ILE A 111 0.35 -1.92 15.97
N SER A 112 1.21 -2.88 16.35
CA SER A 112 1.99 -2.77 17.60
C SER A 112 2.89 -1.53 17.64
N TRP A 113 3.42 -1.12 16.49
CA TRP A 113 4.17 0.11 16.38
C TRP A 113 3.28 1.34 16.60
N LEU A 114 2.09 1.40 15.99
CA LEU A 114 1.14 2.50 16.11
C LEU A 114 0.61 2.66 17.55
N ILE A 115 0.35 1.56 18.24
CA ILE A 115 -0.05 1.56 19.67
C ILE A 115 0.97 2.34 20.50
N LYS A 116 2.28 2.14 20.24
CA LYS A 116 3.36 2.84 20.94
C LYS A 116 3.50 4.33 20.58
N GLN A 117 2.81 4.80 19.54
CA GLN A 117 2.81 6.24 19.17
C GLN A 117 1.77 7.06 19.94
N ASN A 118 0.92 6.43 20.75
CA ASN A 118 -0.16 7.09 21.50
C ASN A 118 -1.07 7.97 20.61
N VAL A 119 -1.46 7.43 19.45
CA VAL A 119 -2.46 8.08 18.58
C VAL A 119 -3.85 8.03 19.20
N ASP A 120 -4.71 9.00 18.87
CA ASP A 120 -6.07 9.04 19.42
C ASP A 120 -6.93 7.85 18.99
N PHE A 121 -6.69 7.35 17.79
CA PHE A 121 -7.26 6.09 17.30
C PHE A 121 -6.44 5.52 16.16
N ILE A 122 -6.57 4.22 15.92
CA ILE A 122 -6.03 3.54 14.73
C ILE A 122 -7.16 3.28 13.75
N PHE A 123 -6.97 3.64 12.50
CA PHE A 123 -7.91 3.40 11.41
C PHE A 123 -7.37 2.33 10.45
N TYR A 124 -8.09 1.23 10.33
CA TYR A 124 -7.75 0.15 9.40
C TYR A 124 -9.02 -0.52 8.86
N PRO A 125 -9.59 -0.04 7.74
CA PRO A 125 -10.85 -0.56 7.22
C PRO A 125 -10.71 -1.96 6.61
N ALA A 126 -11.80 -2.72 6.63
CA ALA A 126 -12.01 -3.90 5.82
C ALA A 126 -12.49 -3.46 4.43
N VAL A 127 -11.77 -3.83 3.38
CA VAL A 127 -12.10 -3.43 2.00
C VAL A 127 -12.38 -4.65 1.14
N PRO A 128 -13.64 -5.11 1.00
CA PRO A 128 -13.98 -6.24 0.15
C PRO A 128 -13.90 -5.92 -1.34
N TYR A 129 -14.26 -4.70 -1.74
CA TYR A 129 -14.35 -4.30 -3.16
C TYR A 129 -13.47 -3.09 -3.44
N GLU A 130 -12.62 -3.24 -4.46
CA GLU A 130 -11.88 -2.12 -5.04
C GLU A 130 -12.64 -1.55 -6.25
N ARG A 131 -12.12 -0.46 -6.80
CA ARG A 131 -12.66 0.13 -8.02
C ARG A 131 -12.51 -0.83 -9.19
N LYS A 132 -13.56 -1.01 -9.96
CA LYS A 132 -13.54 -1.84 -11.16
C LYS A 132 -12.76 -1.15 -12.27
N GLU A 133 -11.60 -1.70 -12.61
CA GLU A 133 -10.70 -1.14 -13.63
C GLU A 133 -11.17 -1.49 -15.04
N PHE A 134 -11.58 -2.74 -15.22
CA PHE A 134 -12.09 -3.25 -16.49
C PHE A 134 -13.61 -3.46 -16.38
N PRO A 135 -14.42 -2.71 -17.14
CA PRO A 135 -15.89 -2.84 -17.09
C PRO A 135 -16.39 -4.27 -17.32
N ASP A 136 -15.69 -5.03 -18.17
CA ASP A 136 -16.06 -6.39 -18.55
C ASP A 136 -15.56 -7.46 -17.57
N ALA A 137 -14.79 -7.11 -16.53
CA ALA A 137 -14.36 -8.05 -15.52
C ALA A 137 -15.53 -8.58 -14.70
N ASN A 138 -15.53 -9.88 -14.38
CA ASN A 138 -16.60 -10.51 -13.64
C ASN A 138 -16.68 -10.05 -12.19
N ASN A 139 -15.53 -9.71 -11.59
CA ASN A 139 -15.47 -9.25 -10.21
C ASN A 139 -14.22 -8.40 -9.95
N HIS A 140 -14.24 -7.69 -8.81
CA HIS A 140 -13.19 -6.78 -8.34
C HIS A 140 -12.98 -6.93 -6.83
N TYR A 141 -13.06 -8.17 -6.35
CA TYR A 141 -12.84 -8.49 -4.94
C TYR A 141 -11.36 -8.42 -4.55
N ASN A 142 -11.10 -7.90 -3.37
CA ASN A 142 -9.84 -8.11 -2.71
C ASN A 142 -9.68 -9.58 -2.29
N CYS A 143 -8.45 -9.99 -2.06
CA CYS A 143 -8.20 -11.31 -1.50
C CYS A 143 -8.86 -11.43 -0.11
N PRO A 144 -9.33 -12.62 0.31
CA PRO A 144 -10.02 -12.80 1.60
C PRO A 144 -9.24 -12.28 2.79
N ILE A 145 -7.92 -12.39 2.77
CA ILE A 145 -7.04 -11.85 3.83
C ILE A 145 -7.15 -10.32 3.87
N VAL A 146 -6.98 -9.63 2.76
CA VAL A 146 -7.11 -8.15 2.71
C VAL A 146 -8.49 -7.72 3.21
N THR A 147 -9.54 -8.42 2.78
CA THR A 147 -10.93 -8.11 3.16
C THR A 147 -11.19 -8.22 4.65
N SER A 148 -10.63 -9.22 5.34
CA SER A 148 -11.00 -9.57 6.71
C SER A 148 -9.93 -9.28 7.75
N TYR A 149 -8.73 -8.86 7.36
CA TYR A 149 -7.60 -8.83 8.28
C TYR A 149 -7.72 -7.77 9.39
N SER A 150 -8.45 -6.70 9.13
CA SER A 150 -8.75 -5.72 10.19
C SER A 150 -9.61 -6.32 11.31
N GLU A 151 -10.51 -7.26 11.01
CA GLU A 151 -11.25 -8.02 12.02
C GLU A 151 -10.34 -9.01 12.75
N ASN A 152 -9.37 -9.61 12.06
CA ASN A 152 -8.36 -10.46 12.70
C ASN A 152 -7.56 -9.65 13.73
N ILE A 153 -7.04 -8.49 13.35
CA ILE A 153 -6.33 -7.57 14.25
C ILE A 153 -7.18 -7.22 15.48
N LYS A 154 -8.44 -6.81 15.25
CA LYS A 154 -9.37 -6.42 16.30
C LYS A 154 -9.57 -7.49 17.38
N ASN A 155 -9.54 -8.76 16.99
CA ASN A 155 -9.80 -9.88 17.87
C ASN A 155 -8.55 -10.54 18.47
N ASN A 156 -7.35 -10.19 18.01
CA ASN A 156 -6.11 -10.85 18.42
C ASN A 156 -5.04 -9.90 18.99
N VAL A 157 -5.26 -8.58 19.00
CA VAL A 157 -4.37 -7.61 19.63
C VAL A 157 -4.98 -7.19 20.96
N ASP A 158 -4.32 -7.52 22.06
CA ASP A 158 -4.85 -7.37 23.42
C ASP A 158 -5.25 -5.93 23.77
N GLU A 159 -4.45 -4.93 23.40
CA GLU A 159 -4.72 -3.51 23.67
C GLU A 159 -5.96 -3.00 22.91
N ILE A 160 -6.27 -3.62 21.77
CA ILE A 160 -7.48 -3.30 21.01
C ILE A 160 -8.68 -4.06 21.58
N THR A 161 -8.50 -5.34 21.89
CA THR A 161 -9.56 -6.20 22.43
C THR A 161 -10.02 -5.71 23.80
N SER A 162 -9.11 -5.24 24.65
CA SER A 162 -9.42 -4.65 25.97
C SER A 162 -10.08 -3.27 25.89
N GLY A 163 -10.01 -2.61 24.74
CA GLY A 163 -10.49 -1.23 24.55
C GLY A 163 -9.53 -0.16 25.07
N GLU A 164 -8.29 -0.50 25.39
CA GLU A 164 -7.24 0.46 25.76
C GLU A 164 -6.89 1.36 24.57
N VAL A 165 -6.89 0.80 23.35
CA VAL A 165 -6.65 1.53 22.11
C VAL A 165 -7.92 1.55 21.27
N LYS A 166 -8.36 2.75 20.89
CA LYS A 166 -9.51 2.94 19.99
C LYS A 166 -9.14 2.48 18.59
N PHE A 167 -9.85 1.48 18.10
CA PHE A 167 -9.64 0.88 16.79
C PHE A 167 -10.89 1.00 15.93
N ILE A 168 -10.76 1.64 14.76
CA ILE A 168 -11.85 1.92 13.82
C ILE A 168 -11.61 1.12 12.56
N ASN A 169 -12.39 0.05 12.35
CA ASN A 169 -12.23 -0.89 11.26
C ASN A 169 -13.52 -1.14 10.46
N PRO A 170 -14.15 -0.10 9.92
CA PRO A 170 -15.39 -0.26 9.19
C PRO A 170 -15.20 -1.06 7.89
N PHE A 171 -16.29 -1.70 7.44
CA PHE A 171 -16.36 -2.23 6.09
C PHE A 171 -16.56 -1.08 5.09
N MET A 172 -15.63 -0.96 4.13
CA MET A 172 -15.60 0.09 3.12
C MET A 172 -15.54 -0.52 1.73
N SER A 173 -16.18 0.13 0.75
CA SER A 173 -16.13 -0.29 -0.65
C SER A 173 -15.64 0.87 -1.50
N PHE A 174 -14.64 0.61 -2.32
CA PHE A 174 -14.12 1.56 -3.31
C PHE A 174 -14.82 1.44 -4.67
N GLU A 175 -15.95 0.75 -4.77
CA GLU A 175 -16.72 0.63 -6.02
C GLU A 175 -17.05 1.98 -6.65
N SER A 176 -17.44 2.95 -5.82
CA SER A 176 -17.74 4.31 -6.27
C SER A 176 -17.48 5.34 -5.17
N GLU A 177 -17.26 6.58 -5.59
CA GLU A 177 -17.14 7.73 -4.69
C GLU A 177 -18.37 7.89 -3.80
N GLU A 178 -19.58 7.65 -4.33
CA GLU A 178 -20.82 7.77 -3.57
C GLU A 178 -20.92 6.65 -2.51
N THR A 179 -20.58 5.40 -2.85
CA THR A 179 -20.63 4.28 -1.90
C THR A 179 -19.72 4.52 -0.70
N ILE A 180 -18.45 4.85 -0.95
CA ILE A 180 -17.50 5.13 0.13
C ILE A 180 -17.87 6.38 0.92
N SER A 181 -18.46 7.39 0.26
CA SER A 181 -18.94 8.61 0.91
C SER A 181 -20.03 8.32 1.93
N GLN A 182 -21.04 7.53 1.56
CA GLN A 182 -22.12 7.14 2.46
C GLN A 182 -21.61 6.36 3.68
N GLN A 183 -20.66 5.43 3.46
CA GLN A 183 -20.06 4.64 4.53
C GLN A 183 -19.21 5.48 5.48
N LEU A 184 -18.45 6.44 4.96
CA LEU A 184 -17.64 7.36 5.78
C LEU A 184 -18.50 8.37 6.53
N VAL A 185 -19.59 8.87 5.93
CA VAL A 185 -20.60 9.66 6.64
C VAL A 185 -21.20 8.86 7.81
N ALA A 186 -21.59 7.60 7.58
CA ALA A 186 -22.11 6.75 8.64
C ALA A 186 -21.11 6.53 9.79
N THR A 187 -19.82 6.50 9.49
CA THR A 187 -18.74 6.27 10.45
C THR A 187 -18.37 7.54 11.24
N PHE A 188 -18.27 8.70 10.58
CA PHE A 188 -17.68 9.91 11.17
C PHE A 188 -18.67 11.03 11.50
N SER A 189 -19.94 10.95 11.05
CA SER A 189 -20.94 11.98 11.37
C SER A 189 -21.59 11.84 12.75
N LYS A 190 -21.34 10.73 13.45
CA LYS A 190 -21.96 10.39 14.73
C LYS A 190 -20.92 9.98 15.77
N GLY A 191 -21.39 9.85 17.02
CA GLY A 191 -20.55 9.39 18.13
C GLY A 191 -19.44 10.40 18.47
N ASP A 192 -18.26 9.90 18.72
CA ASP A 192 -17.12 10.70 19.21
C ASP A 192 -16.60 11.72 18.18
N PHE A 193 -16.83 11.49 16.89
CA PHE A 193 -16.32 12.39 15.85
C PHE A 193 -17.29 13.53 15.55
N ASN A 194 -18.57 13.23 15.40
CA ASN A 194 -19.65 14.18 15.13
C ASN A 194 -19.32 15.25 14.06
N LEU A 195 -18.66 14.81 12.99
CA LEU A 195 -18.23 15.70 11.89
C LEU A 195 -19.40 16.02 10.96
N PRO A 196 -19.50 17.26 10.43
CA PRO A 196 -20.51 17.60 9.47
C PRO A 196 -20.43 16.74 8.20
N GLU A 197 -21.58 16.25 7.71
CA GLU A 197 -21.65 15.43 6.50
C GLU A 197 -21.00 16.10 5.30
N SER A 198 -21.21 17.42 5.12
CA SER A 198 -20.60 18.18 4.03
C SER A 198 -19.08 18.14 4.05
N GLN A 199 -18.46 18.24 5.21
CA GLN A 199 -17.00 18.16 5.35
C GLN A 199 -16.48 16.75 5.03
N ILE A 200 -17.22 15.72 5.44
CA ILE A 200 -16.86 14.33 5.13
C ILE A 200 -16.92 14.11 3.62
N ARG A 201 -17.99 14.55 2.95
CA ARG A 201 -18.14 14.43 1.49
C ARG A 201 -17.06 15.20 0.73
N ASP A 202 -16.72 16.42 1.15
CA ASP A 202 -15.63 17.19 0.58
C ASP A 202 -14.27 16.50 0.73
N ALA A 203 -14.03 15.87 1.88
CA ALA A 203 -12.81 15.11 2.13
C ALA A 203 -12.75 13.84 1.27
N VAL A 204 -13.87 13.14 1.07
CA VAL A 204 -13.98 12.00 0.15
C VAL A 204 -13.66 12.41 -1.28
N ALA A 205 -14.29 13.47 -1.78
CA ALA A 205 -14.03 13.97 -3.14
C ALA A 205 -12.55 14.34 -3.35
N ALA A 206 -11.93 14.97 -2.35
CA ALA A 206 -10.50 15.28 -2.40
C ALA A 206 -9.63 14.01 -2.41
N GLY A 207 -9.92 13.02 -1.56
CA GLY A 207 -9.21 11.74 -1.54
C GLY A 207 -9.38 10.94 -2.83
N TRP A 208 -10.59 10.91 -3.38
CA TRP A 208 -10.90 10.24 -4.64
C TRP A 208 -10.13 10.83 -5.82
N LYS A 209 -10.06 12.17 -5.86
CA LYS A 209 -9.26 12.89 -6.85
C LYS A 209 -7.77 12.57 -6.71
N GLU A 210 -7.24 12.56 -5.49
CA GLU A 210 -5.83 12.25 -5.24
C GLU A 210 -5.47 10.81 -5.64
N LEU A 211 -6.35 9.86 -5.37
CA LEU A 211 -6.16 8.47 -5.82
C LEU A 211 -6.06 8.38 -7.36
N ALA A 212 -6.93 9.11 -8.07
CA ALA A 212 -6.89 9.18 -9.54
C ALA A 212 -5.61 9.87 -10.04
N MET A 213 -5.16 10.95 -9.39
CA MET A 213 -3.93 11.66 -9.75
C MET A 213 -2.69 10.79 -9.53
N THR A 214 -2.62 10.09 -8.41
CA THR A 214 -1.52 9.15 -8.13
C THR A 214 -1.38 8.10 -9.22
N ARG A 215 -2.50 7.53 -9.67
CA ARG A 215 -2.52 6.57 -10.77
C ARG A 215 -1.98 7.17 -12.08
N LEU A 216 -2.46 8.35 -12.46
CA LEU A 216 -1.97 9.06 -13.66
C LEU A 216 -0.47 9.34 -13.59
N GLU A 217 0.06 9.67 -12.42
CA GLU A 217 1.50 9.89 -12.25
C GLU A 217 2.30 8.60 -12.40
N ILE A 218 1.80 7.47 -11.90
CA ILE A 218 2.42 6.15 -12.08
C ILE A 218 2.43 5.77 -13.58
N GLN A 219 1.32 6.00 -14.30
CA GLN A 219 1.21 5.75 -15.74
C GLN A 219 2.20 6.61 -16.53
N ARG A 220 2.26 7.91 -16.28
CA ARG A 220 3.24 8.82 -16.92
C ARG A 220 4.67 8.37 -16.66
N LYS A 221 4.94 7.92 -15.44
CA LYS A 221 6.27 7.41 -15.11
C LYS A 221 6.59 6.11 -15.84
N GLY A 222 5.58 5.28 -16.11
CA GLY A 222 5.70 4.11 -17.00
C GLY A 222 6.10 4.51 -18.41
N GLU A 223 5.40 5.50 -19.00
CA GLU A 223 5.71 6.02 -20.34
C GLU A 223 7.13 6.59 -20.42
N GLU A 224 7.56 7.39 -19.44
CA GLU A 224 8.94 7.89 -19.36
C GLU A 224 9.99 6.77 -19.32
N VAL A 225 9.68 5.65 -18.65
CA VAL A 225 10.60 4.50 -18.60
C VAL A 225 10.62 3.76 -19.94
N LEU A 226 9.51 3.66 -20.66
CA LEU A 226 9.47 3.07 -22.01
C LEU A 226 10.29 3.91 -22.99
N ASP A 227 10.14 5.24 -22.98
CA ASP A 227 10.96 6.16 -23.77
C ASP A 227 12.45 5.99 -23.46
N TYR A 228 12.81 5.92 -22.17
CA TYR A 228 14.19 5.66 -21.75
C TYR A 228 14.70 4.31 -22.28
N MET A 229 13.88 3.28 -22.30
CA MET A 229 14.25 1.96 -22.82
C MET A 229 14.50 2.01 -24.35
N GLU A 230 13.66 2.74 -25.08
CA GLU A 230 13.83 2.95 -26.53
C GLU A 230 15.11 3.71 -26.85
N ASP A 231 15.35 4.84 -26.17
CA ASP A 231 16.52 5.70 -26.37
C ASP A 231 17.86 5.00 -26.05
N THR A 232 17.84 4.14 -25.03
CA THR A 232 19.06 3.46 -24.55
C THR A 232 19.25 2.05 -25.08
N GLY A 233 18.26 1.50 -25.79
CA GLY A 233 18.25 0.10 -26.24
C GLY A 233 18.20 -0.91 -25.08
N ARG A 234 17.77 -0.47 -23.87
CA ARG A 234 17.67 -1.34 -22.70
C ARG A 234 16.38 -2.16 -22.73
N ARG A 235 16.42 -3.31 -22.09
CA ARG A 235 15.24 -4.14 -21.88
C ARG A 235 14.54 -3.77 -20.55
N GLY A 236 13.25 -4.06 -20.47
CA GLY A 236 12.47 -3.95 -19.24
C GLY A 236 11.69 -5.23 -18.95
N ILE A 237 11.25 -5.32 -17.70
CA ILE A 237 10.35 -6.37 -17.21
C ILE A 237 9.18 -5.69 -16.54
N VAL A 238 7.95 -6.04 -16.93
CA VAL A 238 6.75 -5.74 -16.15
C VAL A 238 6.66 -6.77 -15.04
N LEU A 239 6.87 -6.32 -13.82
CA LEU A 239 6.78 -7.18 -12.63
C LEU A 239 5.39 -7.01 -12.03
N ALA A 240 4.56 -8.03 -12.19
CA ALA A 240 3.17 -8.04 -11.72
C ALA A 240 3.05 -8.67 -10.33
N GLY A 241 2.07 -8.22 -9.58
CA GLY A 241 1.78 -8.75 -8.25
C GLY A 241 0.68 -7.99 -7.53
N ARG A 242 0.38 -8.37 -6.31
CA ARG A 242 -0.54 -7.61 -5.45
C ARG A 242 0.05 -6.24 -5.11
N PRO A 243 -0.76 -5.20 -4.82
CA PRO A 243 -0.26 -3.84 -4.54
C PRO A 243 0.84 -3.80 -3.47
N TYR A 244 0.73 -4.59 -2.41
CA TYR A 244 1.72 -4.65 -1.33
C TYR A 244 3.06 -5.29 -1.70
N HIS A 245 3.21 -5.88 -2.90
CA HIS A 245 4.51 -6.39 -3.36
C HIS A 245 5.51 -5.28 -3.69
N VAL A 246 5.09 -4.02 -3.74
CA VAL A 246 6.04 -2.89 -3.84
C VAL A 246 6.82 -2.64 -2.54
N ASP A 247 6.40 -3.28 -1.44
CA ASP A 247 7.15 -3.25 -0.17
C ASP A 247 8.45 -4.05 -0.29
N PRO A 248 9.62 -3.44 0.03
CA PRO A 248 10.93 -4.11 -0.07
C PRO A 248 11.08 -5.33 0.83
N GLU A 249 10.42 -5.37 1.99
CA GLU A 249 10.44 -6.52 2.89
C GLU A 249 9.65 -7.70 2.28
N ILE A 250 8.56 -7.39 1.56
CA ILE A 250 7.69 -8.40 0.93
C ILE A 250 8.31 -8.92 -0.37
N ASN A 251 8.88 -8.04 -1.20
CA ASN A 251 9.43 -8.42 -2.50
C ASN A 251 10.84 -9.00 -2.43
N HIS A 252 11.47 -8.99 -1.24
CA HIS A 252 12.79 -9.57 -1.00
C HIS A 252 13.92 -9.04 -1.90
N GLY A 253 13.83 -7.82 -2.40
CA GLY A 253 14.83 -7.18 -3.25
C GLY A 253 14.83 -7.71 -4.70
N ILE A 254 13.73 -8.30 -5.17
CA ILE A 254 13.59 -8.77 -6.56
C ILE A 254 13.74 -7.63 -7.57
N PRO A 255 13.09 -6.45 -7.39
CA PRO A 255 13.28 -5.32 -8.30
C PRO A 255 14.73 -4.84 -8.38
N GLU A 256 15.41 -4.75 -7.24
CA GLU A 256 16.82 -4.36 -7.15
C GLU A 256 17.74 -5.38 -7.83
N LEU A 257 17.43 -6.66 -7.70
CA LEU A 257 18.15 -7.73 -8.40
C LEU A 257 18.02 -7.58 -9.92
N ILE A 258 16.80 -7.33 -10.43
CA ILE A 258 16.55 -7.14 -11.87
C ILE A 258 17.30 -5.91 -12.38
N THR A 259 17.23 -4.78 -11.69
CA THR A 259 17.94 -3.55 -12.09
C THR A 259 19.45 -3.70 -12.02
N SER A 260 19.99 -4.55 -11.15
CA SER A 260 21.43 -4.85 -11.09
C SER A 260 21.97 -5.50 -12.37
N TYR A 261 21.08 -6.12 -13.16
CA TYR A 261 21.40 -6.67 -14.49
C TYR A 261 21.23 -5.64 -15.63
N GLY A 262 20.94 -4.38 -15.31
CA GLY A 262 20.70 -3.32 -16.30
C GLY A 262 19.33 -3.40 -16.98
N ILE A 263 18.37 -4.10 -16.37
CA ILE A 263 17.01 -4.28 -16.89
C ILE A 263 16.08 -3.35 -16.10
N CYS A 264 15.27 -2.55 -16.81
CA CYS A 264 14.27 -1.67 -16.19
C CYS A 264 13.13 -2.48 -15.55
N VAL A 265 12.62 -2.03 -14.42
CA VAL A 265 11.47 -2.64 -13.77
C VAL A 265 10.28 -1.70 -13.85
N LEU A 266 9.19 -2.21 -14.46
CA LEU A 266 7.90 -1.54 -14.54
C LEU A 266 6.88 -2.26 -13.65
N THR A 267 5.86 -1.53 -13.19
CA THR A 267 4.68 -2.13 -12.54
C THR A 267 3.59 -2.36 -13.59
N GLU A 268 2.67 -3.29 -13.34
CA GLU A 268 1.57 -3.58 -14.26
C GLU A 268 0.69 -2.36 -14.52
N ASP A 269 0.35 -1.60 -13.47
CA ASP A 269 -0.49 -0.39 -13.57
C ASP A 269 0.21 0.80 -14.25
N SER A 270 1.54 0.77 -14.34
CA SER A 270 2.30 1.81 -15.04
C SER A 270 2.20 1.70 -16.57
N VAL A 271 1.78 0.54 -17.10
CA VAL A 271 1.76 0.27 -18.56
C VAL A 271 0.44 -0.34 -19.05
N SER A 272 -0.46 -0.77 -18.17
CA SER A 272 -1.70 -1.46 -18.52
C SER A 272 -2.65 -0.62 -19.40
N HIS A 273 -2.55 0.70 -19.33
CA HIS A 273 -3.35 1.64 -20.15
C HIS A 273 -2.89 1.72 -21.62
N LEU A 274 -1.72 1.17 -21.95
CA LEU A 274 -1.12 1.23 -23.29
C LEU A 274 -1.52 0.06 -24.19
N GLY A 275 -2.19 -0.95 -23.67
CA GLY A 275 -2.58 -2.13 -24.39
C GLY A 275 -4.07 -2.45 -24.31
N GLU A 276 -4.62 -3.03 -25.38
CA GLU A 276 -5.95 -3.63 -25.36
C GLU A 276 -5.86 -5.08 -24.95
N LEU A 277 -6.76 -5.51 -24.06
CA LEU A 277 -6.87 -6.91 -23.65
C LEU A 277 -7.77 -7.65 -24.64
N GLU A 278 -7.21 -8.38 -25.57
CA GLU A 278 -7.92 -9.30 -26.47
C GLU A 278 -8.37 -10.59 -25.73
N ARG A 279 -8.97 -10.48 -24.57
CA ARG A 279 -9.42 -11.65 -23.82
C ARG A 279 -10.93 -11.72 -23.77
N PRO A 280 -11.55 -12.85 -24.18
CA PRO A 280 -13.00 -13.02 -24.14
C PRO A 280 -13.58 -13.15 -22.72
N LEU A 281 -12.73 -13.40 -21.69
CA LEU A 281 -13.14 -13.59 -20.29
C LEU A 281 -12.10 -12.97 -19.36
N ILE A 282 -12.47 -11.89 -18.69
CA ILE A 282 -11.73 -11.33 -17.57
C ILE A 282 -12.45 -11.76 -16.30
N VAL A 283 -11.85 -12.67 -15.55
CA VAL A 283 -12.45 -13.25 -14.35
C VAL A 283 -12.36 -12.29 -13.18
N MET A 284 -11.26 -11.57 -13.08
CA MET A 284 -10.98 -10.65 -12.00
C MET A 284 -10.11 -9.51 -12.50
N ASP A 285 -10.38 -8.28 -12.09
CA ASP A 285 -9.54 -7.11 -12.39
C ASP A 285 -8.69 -6.63 -11.20
N GLN A 286 -8.81 -7.30 -10.07
CA GLN A 286 -7.92 -7.14 -8.91
C GLN A 286 -7.01 -8.35 -8.77
N TRP A 287 -5.75 -8.11 -8.57
CA TRP A 287 -4.66 -9.11 -8.57
C TRP A 287 -4.47 -9.80 -7.22
#